data_85391586ebd748d3431a0b2ca494fca7
#
_entry.id   85391586ebd748d3431a0b2ca494fca7
#
_cell.length_a   1.000
_cell.length_b   1.000
_cell.length_c   1.000
_cell.angle_alpha   90.00
_cell.angle_beta   90.00
_cell.angle_gamma   90.00
#
_symmetry.space_group_name_H-M   'P 1'
#
loop_
_entity.id
_entity.type
_entity.pdbx_description
1 polymer ?
#
loop_
_entity_poly.entity_id
_entity_poly.type
_entity_poly.pdbx_seq_one_letter_code
_entity_poly.pdbx_strand_id
1 'polypeptide(L)'
;MSKKNMAISFHNHDNMIMLTRKYLKRKIMYPETKFRNHIQERLHVLELMKRTVDMGESNSVLLIGPRGSGKTTLINSVLKELSCSKNFQDNALIVSLHGLVHTDDRLALKDATRQMQLENVVEDKVFGTFAENLSFLLESLKSGDKKHSKPIIFILDEFDLFCTHHNQTLLYNLFDVAQSAQAPICVIGITCRLDVIELLEKRVKSRFSHRQIFLYPGDTSGSDIPASVFDDRLELFERLLSLPDDENVNKIEEENTECNIDEKFRAIWNDQIKSLKDNPTIINILKQMHKTDRTERKFRNFLAIAISSLCTSHQELEVDDFVQASKIFTQNDKVLILEGLSILEMCLIIAMKHETEIFDGEPLNFEKVSNRYLKFANQNSAIASVQKPVIMKAFEHIKNLELIIPVGMNQRIEKEYQSYKFTLTSQQVMEAVKNYQDLPTDITQWADSSII
;
A
#
# COMPACT_ATOMS: atom_id res chain seq x y z
N MET A 1 21.32 -0.66 -50.37
CA MET A 1 20.98 0.19 -49.22
C MET A 1 22.17 0.19 -48.27
N SER A 2 22.67 1.39 -47.97
CA SER A 2 23.95 1.59 -47.27
C SER A 2 23.87 1.17 -45.80
N LYS A 3 24.94 0.55 -45.28
CA LYS A 3 25.13 0.21 -43.85
C LYS A 3 24.77 1.38 -42.91
N LYS A 4 24.90 2.62 -43.37
CA LYS A 4 24.52 3.85 -42.63
C LYS A 4 23.02 3.99 -42.41
N ASN A 5 22.18 3.60 -43.38
CA ASN A 5 20.72 3.67 -43.29
C ASN A 5 20.18 2.57 -42.35
N MET A 6 20.85 1.42 -42.28
CA MET A 6 20.52 0.35 -41.35
C MET A 6 20.83 0.74 -39.91
N ALA A 7 22.00 1.34 -39.66
CA ALA A 7 22.39 1.80 -38.30
C ALA A 7 21.49 2.92 -37.81
N ILE A 8 21.03 3.84 -38.64
CA ILE A 8 20.09 4.92 -38.28
C ILE A 8 18.70 4.35 -37.98
N SER A 9 18.25 3.32 -38.71
CA SER A 9 16.96 2.67 -38.43
C SER A 9 16.97 1.89 -37.12
N PHE A 10 18.05 1.20 -36.79
CA PHE A 10 18.20 0.52 -35.50
C PHE A 10 18.25 1.51 -34.32
N HIS A 11 18.99 2.60 -34.47
CA HIS A 11 19.08 3.62 -33.41
C HIS A 11 17.73 4.32 -33.15
N ASN A 12 16.91 4.53 -34.18
CA ASN A 12 15.56 5.05 -34.02
C ASN A 12 14.62 4.05 -33.32
N HIS A 13 14.77 2.76 -33.62
CA HIS A 13 13.93 1.72 -33.01
C HIS A 13 14.25 1.55 -31.52
N ASP A 14 15.53 1.55 -31.13
CA ASP A 14 15.96 1.47 -29.75
C ASP A 14 15.46 2.68 -28.93
N ASN A 15 15.51 3.87 -29.52
CA ASN A 15 14.95 5.07 -28.89
C ASN A 15 13.44 4.97 -28.69
N MET A 16 12.70 4.41 -29.65
CA MET A 16 11.24 4.21 -29.53
C MET A 16 10.87 3.27 -28.39
N ILE A 17 11.62 2.19 -28.18
CA ILE A 17 11.36 1.23 -27.09
C ILE A 17 11.61 1.89 -25.75
N MET A 18 12.70 2.63 -25.61
CA MET A 18 13.01 3.36 -24.38
C MET A 18 11.93 4.42 -24.06
N LEU A 19 11.42 5.11 -25.05
CA LEU A 19 10.32 6.06 -24.92
C LEU A 19 9.01 5.37 -24.53
N THR A 20 8.68 4.27 -25.19
CA THR A 20 7.51 3.44 -24.86
C THR A 20 7.58 2.96 -23.41
N ARG A 21 8.73 2.44 -22.97
CA ARG A 21 8.96 2.04 -21.59
C ARG A 21 8.76 3.21 -20.60
N LYS A 22 9.33 4.38 -20.90
CA LYS A 22 9.19 5.59 -20.05
C LYS A 22 7.72 6.03 -19.98
N TYR A 23 7.03 6.06 -21.12
CA TYR A 23 5.62 6.41 -21.20
C TYR A 23 4.73 5.43 -20.40
N LEU A 24 4.89 4.12 -20.62
CA LEU A 24 4.10 3.11 -19.92
C LEU A 24 4.36 3.11 -18.41
N LYS A 25 5.61 3.27 -17.98
CA LYS A 25 5.93 3.44 -16.56
C LYS A 25 5.23 4.64 -15.96
N ARG A 26 5.25 5.79 -16.64
CA ARG A 26 4.56 7.00 -16.19
C ARG A 26 3.05 6.77 -16.10
N LYS A 27 2.43 6.18 -17.11
CA LYS A 27 1.00 5.85 -17.16
C LYS A 27 0.57 4.90 -16.04
N ILE A 28 1.42 3.94 -15.69
CA ILE A 28 1.16 2.98 -14.62
C ILE A 28 1.37 3.61 -13.24
N MET A 29 2.46 4.34 -13.02
CA MET A 29 2.83 4.90 -11.73
C MET A 29 1.98 6.11 -11.35
N TYR A 30 1.59 6.93 -12.33
CA TYR A 30 0.76 8.12 -12.13
C TYR A 30 -0.62 7.89 -12.78
N PRO A 31 -1.57 7.30 -12.04
CA PRO A 31 -2.89 7.03 -12.60
C PRO A 31 -3.55 8.34 -13.02
N GLU A 32 -4.11 8.33 -14.22
CA GLU A 32 -5.00 9.41 -14.65
C GLU A 32 -6.12 9.59 -13.62
N THR A 33 -6.47 10.84 -13.37
CA THR A 33 -7.49 11.24 -12.38
C THR A 33 -8.92 10.80 -12.73
N LYS A 34 -9.13 10.03 -13.79
CA LYS A 34 -10.44 9.46 -14.11
C LYS A 34 -10.76 8.30 -13.16
N PHE A 35 -11.43 8.66 -12.08
CA PHE A 35 -11.93 7.72 -11.10
C PHE A 35 -13.15 6.99 -11.70
N ARG A 36 -13.09 5.66 -11.82
CA ARG A 36 -14.14 4.86 -12.47
C ARG A 36 -15.00 4.08 -11.46
N ASN A 37 -14.42 3.68 -10.37
CA ASN A 37 -15.10 2.91 -9.34
C ASN A 37 -15.77 3.85 -8.34
N HIS A 38 -16.79 3.36 -7.61
CA HIS A 38 -17.44 4.12 -6.53
C HIS A 38 -18.03 5.47 -6.99
N ILE A 39 -18.73 5.45 -8.12
CA ILE A 39 -19.30 6.67 -8.73
C ILE A 39 -20.30 7.34 -7.78
N GLN A 40 -21.11 6.56 -7.07
CA GLN A 40 -22.12 7.09 -6.15
C GLN A 40 -21.45 7.76 -4.94
N GLU A 41 -20.46 7.11 -4.36
CA GLU A 41 -19.69 7.63 -3.23
C GLU A 41 -18.95 8.91 -3.61
N ARG A 42 -18.37 8.93 -4.82
CA ARG A 42 -17.70 10.11 -5.37
C ARG A 42 -18.69 11.28 -5.55
N LEU A 43 -19.86 11.03 -6.13
CA LEU A 43 -20.90 12.04 -6.30
C LEU A 43 -21.40 12.56 -4.96
N HIS A 44 -21.53 11.69 -3.95
CA HIS A 44 -21.94 12.10 -2.61
C HIS A 44 -20.91 13.04 -1.96
N VAL A 45 -19.60 12.72 -2.04
CA VAL A 45 -18.53 13.62 -1.54
C VAL A 45 -18.51 14.94 -2.31
N LEU A 46 -18.65 14.89 -3.63
CA LEU A 46 -18.72 16.08 -4.48
C LEU A 46 -19.90 16.99 -4.07
N GLU A 47 -21.06 16.41 -3.84
CA GLU A 47 -22.25 17.15 -3.42
C GLU A 47 -22.04 17.80 -2.04
N LEU A 48 -21.47 17.09 -1.07
CA LEU A 48 -21.16 17.64 0.25
C LEU A 48 -20.21 18.84 0.17
N MET A 49 -19.14 18.74 -0.61
CA MET A 49 -18.21 19.85 -0.82
C MET A 49 -18.88 21.01 -1.55
N LYS A 50 -19.68 20.76 -2.60
CA LYS A 50 -20.42 21.82 -3.33
C LYS A 50 -21.39 22.53 -2.42
N ARG A 51 -22.17 21.81 -1.61
CA ARG A 51 -23.10 22.43 -0.64
C ARG A 51 -22.38 23.33 0.35
N THR A 52 -21.17 22.95 0.77
CA THR A 52 -20.38 23.80 1.67
C THR A 52 -19.94 25.09 0.98
N VAL A 53 -19.50 25.01 -0.29
CA VAL A 53 -18.98 26.19 -1.02
C VAL A 53 -20.12 27.07 -1.54
N ASP A 54 -21.18 26.50 -2.08
CA ASP A 54 -22.24 27.25 -2.77
C ASP A 54 -23.36 27.71 -1.80
N MET A 55 -23.70 26.87 -0.81
CA MET A 55 -24.82 27.11 0.12
C MET A 55 -24.35 27.51 1.53
N GLY A 56 -23.06 27.41 1.83
CA GLY A 56 -22.54 27.70 3.17
C GLY A 56 -22.95 26.66 4.22
N GLU A 57 -23.27 25.43 3.81
CA GLU A 57 -23.60 24.33 4.73
C GLU A 57 -22.35 23.72 5.34
N SER A 58 -22.38 23.50 6.66
CA SER A 58 -21.32 22.78 7.34
C SER A 58 -21.59 21.29 7.37
N ASN A 59 -20.56 20.48 7.04
CA ASN A 59 -20.68 19.05 6.94
C ASN A 59 -19.45 18.35 7.53
N SER A 60 -19.64 17.10 8.00
CA SER A 60 -18.53 16.20 8.33
C SER A 60 -18.78 14.80 7.80
N VAL A 61 -17.75 14.13 7.29
CA VAL A 61 -17.87 12.80 6.70
C VAL A 61 -16.57 12.02 6.92
N LEU A 62 -16.68 10.71 7.14
CA LEU A 62 -15.56 9.78 7.18
C LEU A 62 -15.57 8.88 5.94
N LEU A 63 -14.44 8.83 5.24
CA LEU A 63 -14.15 7.88 4.17
C LEU A 63 -13.39 6.69 4.77
N ILE A 64 -14.03 5.53 4.77
CA ILE A 64 -13.53 4.32 5.42
C ILE A 64 -13.29 3.25 4.35
N GLY A 65 -12.16 2.55 4.42
CA GLY A 65 -11.89 1.44 3.52
C GLY A 65 -10.44 0.96 3.60
N PRO A 66 -10.13 -0.22 3.11
CA PRO A 66 -8.78 -0.77 3.18
C PRO A 66 -7.78 0.09 2.40
N ARG A 67 -6.48 -0.12 2.67
CA ARG A 67 -5.42 0.55 1.90
C ARG A 67 -5.52 0.15 0.43
N GLY A 68 -5.36 1.13 -0.47
CA GLY A 68 -5.48 0.89 -1.92
C GLY A 68 -6.91 0.87 -2.47
N SER A 69 -7.96 1.13 -1.67
CA SER A 69 -9.35 1.23 -2.14
C SER A 69 -9.65 2.50 -2.95
N GLY A 70 -8.70 3.44 -3.05
CA GLY A 70 -8.86 4.65 -3.84
C GLY A 70 -9.37 5.88 -3.08
N LYS A 71 -9.39 5.90 -1.75
CA LYS A 71 -9.89 7.02 -0.91
C LYS A 71 -9.25 8.36 -1.28
N THR A 72 -7.93 8.43 -1.26
CA THR A 72 -7.17 9.65 -1.59
C THR A 72 -7.35 10.02 -3.08
N THR A 73 -7.41 9.03 -3.97
CA THR A 73 -7.67 9.24 -5.40
C THR A 73 -9.06 9.82 -5.64
N LEU A 74 -10.08 9.35 -4.89
CA LEU A 74 -11.45 9.88 -4.94
C LEU A 74 -11.45 11.36 -4.56
N ILE A 75 -10.84 11.72 -3.42
CA ILE A 75 -10.76 13.12 -2.96
C ILE A 75 -10.05 13.99 -4.00
N ASN A 76 -8.89 13.56 -4.50
CA ASN A 76 -8.14 14.31 -5.52
C ASN A 76 -8.94 14.49 -6.82
N SER A 77 -9.72 13.47 -7.22
CA SER A 77 -10.63 13.56 -8.38
C SER A 77 -11.74 14.58 -8.17
N VAL A 78 -12.33 14.63 -6.96
CA VAL A 78 -13.37 15.61 -6.60
C VAL A 78 -12.77 17.02 -6.52
N LEU A 79 -11.63 17.19 -5.89
CA LEU A 79 -10.94 18.50 -5.80
C LEU A 79 -10.58 19.02 -7.19
N LYS A 80 -10.10 18.16 -8.08
CA LYS A 80 -9.78 18.55 -9.46
C LYS A 80 -11.02 19.00 -10.23
N GLU A 81 -12.16 18.34 -10.05
CA GLU A 81 -13.43 18.78 -10.68
C GLU A 81 -13.89 20.11 -10.10
N LEU A 82 -13.82 20.28 -8.78
CA LEU A 82 -14.21 21.52 -8.13
C LEU A 82 -13.27 22.69 -8.51
N SER A 83 -11.97 22.42 -8.65
CA SER A 83 -11.00 23.44 -9.08
C SER A 83 -11.22 23.97 -10.50
N CYS A 84 -12.04 23.31 -11.33
CA CYS A 84 -12.45 23.83 -12.63
C CYS A 84 -13.51 24.96 -12.49
N SER A 85 -14.17 25.09 -11.35
CA SER A 85 -15.16 26.16 -11.11
C SER A 85 -14.47 27.40 -10.51
N LYS A 86 -14.69 28.58 -11.13
CA LYS A 86 -14.12 29.84 -10.65
C LYS A 86 -14.53 30.17 -9.22
N ASN A 87 -15.78 29.86 -8.86
CA ASN A 87 -16.32 30.12 -7.51
C ASN A 87 -15.53 29.36 -6.44
N PHE A 88 -15.10 28.13 -6.73
CA PHE A 88 -14.29 27.32 -5.81
C PHE A 88 -12.86 27.84 -5.68
N GLN A 89 -12.23 28.23 -6.80
CA GLN A 89 -10.84 28.72 -6.80
C GLN A 89 -10.69 30.02 -5.99
N ASP A 90 -11.63 30.94 -6.13
CA ASP A 90 -11.54 32.27 -5.52
C ASP A 90 -11.97 32.27 -4.04
N ASN A 91 -12.88 31.39 -3.67
CA ASN A 91 -13.55 31.46 -2.39
C ASN A 91 -13.23 30.32 -1.42
N ALA A 92 -12.85 29.12 -1.88
CA ALA A 92 -12.64 27.97 -0.99
C ALA A 92 -11.19 27.87 -0.50
N LEU A 93 -11.03 27.60 0.80
CA LEU A 93 -9.74 27.23 1.40
C LEU A 93 -9.69 25.73 1.63
N ILE A 94 -8.58 25.09 1.25
CA ILE A 94 -8.35 23.66 1.48
C ILE A 94 -7.22 23.54 2.50
N VAL A 95 -7.48 22.84 3.61
CA VAL A 95 -6.51 22.52 4.65
C VAL A 95 -6.31 21.02 4.68
N SER A 96 -5.11 20.57 4.34
CA SER A 96 -4.76 19.15 4.34
C SER A 96 -3.84 18.83 5.51
N LEU A 97 -4.29 17.93 6.39
CA LEU A 97 -3.53 17.43 7.53
C LEU A 97 -3.35 15.91 7.40
N HIS A 98 -2.20 15.40 7.82
CA HIS A 98 -1.87 13.99 7.74
C HIS A 98 -1.43 13.45 9.10
N GLY A 99 -2.09 12.42 9.62
CA GLY A 99 -1.86 11.89 10.98
C GLY A 99 -0.43 11.41 11.24
N LEU A 100 0.28 10.91 10.23
CA LEU A 100 1.68 10.50 10.38
C LEU A 100 2.65 11.71 10.53
N VAL A 101 2.29 12.86 10.00
CA VAL A 101 3.11 14.08 10.08
C VAL A 101 2.74 14.90 11.32
N HIS A 102 1.44 15.01 11.56
CA HIS A 102 0.89 15.78 12.67
C HIS A 102 0.58 14.84 13.85
N THR A 103 1.62 14.46 14.57
CA THR A 103 1.55 13.51 15.69
C THR A 103 0.93 14.09 16.96
N ASP A 104 0.69 15.39 16.99
CA ASP A 104 0.11 16.12 18.12
C ASP A 104 -0.81 17.22 17.60
N ASP A 105 -1.88 17.53 18.35
CA ASP A 105 -2.83 18.62 18.04
C ASP A 105 -2.14 19.97 17.86
N ARG A 106 -1.03 20.21 18.56
CA ARG A 106 -0.25 21.44 18.45
C ARG A 106 0.38 21.61 17.06
N LEU A 107 0.98 20.53 16.52
CA LEU A 107 1.57 20.53 15.19
C LEU A 107 0.50 20.69 14.12
N ALA A 108 -0.60 19.96 14.27
CA ALA A 108 -1.71 20.03 13.33
C ALA A 108 -2.35 21.43 13.30
N LEU A 109 -2.56 22.03 14.46
CA LEU A 109 -3.10 23.39 14.55
C LEU A 109 -2.15 24.43 13.94
N LYS A 110 -0.85 24.31 14.22
CA LYS A 110 0.17 25.19 13.66
C LYS A 110 0.19 25.15 12.12
N ASP A 111 0.11 23.95 11.55
CA ASP A 111 0.10 23.79 10.10
C ASP A 111 -1.23 24.25 9.48
N ALA A 112 -2.37 23.96 10.12
CA ALA A 112 -3.67 24.49 9.69
C ALA A 112 -3.68 26.02 9.65
N THR A 113 -3.17 26.68 10.70
CA THR A 113 -3.06 28.15 10.76
C THR A 113 -2.18 28.70 9.65
N ARG A 114 -1.07 28.02 9.34
CA ARG A 114 -0.18 28.36 8.23
C ARG A 114 -0.88 28.25 6.87
N GLN A 115 -1.56 27.14 6.62
CA GLN A 115 -2.28 26.91 5.36
C GLN A 115 -3.43 27.90 5.16
N MET A 116 -4.05 28.36 6.22
CA MET A 116 -5.10 29.39 6.18
C MET A 116 -4.57 30.81 6.07
N GLN A 117 -3.26 31.03 6.11
CA GLN A 117 -2.60 32.34 6.03
C GLN A 117 -3.17 33.36 7.04
N LEU A 118 -3.37 32.91 8.28
CA LEU A 118 -3.86 33.77 9.35
C LEU A 118 -2.79 34.77 9.83
N GLU A 119 -3.19 35.83 10.56
CA GLU A 119 -2.32 36.94 10.99
C GLU A 119 -1.06 36.54 11.77
N ASN A 120 -1.08 35.36 12.43
CA ASN A 120 0.09 34.83 13.15
C ASN A 120 1.18 34.23 12.25
N VAL A 121 1.01 34.29 10.93
CA VAL A 121 1.95 33.73 9.96
C VAL A 121 2.84 34.86 9.41
N VAL A 122 4.15 34.75 9.63
CA VAL A 122 5.16 35.63 9.03
C VAL A 122 6.20 34.75 8.35
N GLU A 123 6.44 34.96 7.06
CA GLU A 123 7.39 34.14 6.25
C GLU A 123 7.22 32.64 6.43
N ASP A 124 6.00 32.12 6.30
CA ASP A 124 5.63 30.71 6.51
C ASP A 124 5.86 30.15 7.94
N LYS A 125 6.18 31.01 8.91
CA LYS A 125 6.32 30.63 10.32
C LYS A 125 5.11 31.08 11.13
N VAL A 126 4.53 30.14 11.89
CA VAL A 126 3.43 30.40 12.81
C VAL A 126 3.98 30.69 14.19
N PHE A 127 3.65 31.87 14.74
CA PHE A 127 4.04 32.30 16.08
C PHE A 127 2.85 32.17 17.04
N GLY A 128 3.14 32.01 18.31
CA GLY A 128 2.16 31.96 19.38
C GLY A 128 2.06 30.60 20.09
N THR A 129 1.39 30.63 21.23
CA THR A 129 1.12 29.44 22.04
C THR A 129 0.00 28.60 21.42
N PHE A 130 -0.14 27.34 21.87
CA PHE A 130 -1.25 26.48 21.41
C PHE A 130 -2.62 27.13 21.63
N ALA A 131 -2.83 27.77 22.79
CA ALA A 131 -4.10 28.44 23.11
C ALA A 131 -4.38 29.64 22.18
N GLU A 132 -3.36 30.43 21.88
CA GLU A 132 -3.48 31.57 20.96
C GLU A 132 -3.83 31.09 19.54
N ASN A 133 -3.08 30.13 19.01
CA ASN A 133 -3.35 29.58 17.68
C ASN A 133 -4.74 28.93 17.58
N LEU A 134 -5.20 28.26 18.65
CA LEU A 134 -6.55 27.71 18.71
C LEU A 134 -7.60 28.84 18.76
N SER A 135 -7.37 29.88 19.55
CA SER A 135 -8.27 31.06 19.60
C SER A 135 -8.38 31.73 18.24
N PHE A 136 -7.26 31.98 17.57
CA PHE A 136 -7.24 32.55 16.23
C PHE A 136 -7.97 31.70 15.20
N LEU A 137 -7.75 30.39 15.23
CA LEU A 137 -8.47 29.47 14.35
C LEU A 137 -9.99 29.55 14.62
N LEU A 138 -10.40 29.45 15.87
CA LEU A 138 -11.80 29.50 16.26
C LEU A 138 -12.45 30.87 15.98
N GLU A 139 -11.72 31.93 16.19
CA GLU A 139 -12.20 33.30 15.92
C GLU A 139 -12.33 33.53 14.41
N SER A 140 -11.35 33.13 13.61
CA SER A 140 -11.45 33.22 12.15
C SER A 140 -12.59 32.36 11.58
N LEU A 141 -12.88 31.20 12.21
CA LEU A 141 -14.01 30.35 11.85
C LEU A 141 -15.37 30.90 12.34
N LYS A 142 -15.41 31.63 13.46
CA LYS A 142 -16.65 32.12 14.09
C LYS A 142 -17.01 33.56 13.75
N SER A 143 -16.03 34.40 13.44
CA SER A 143 -16.20 35.83 13.24
C SER A 143 -16.78 36.22 11.87
N GLY A 144 -16.87 35.29 10.93
CA GLY A 144 -17.45 35.54 9.61
C GLY A 144 -18.97 35.49 9.60
N ASP A 145 -19.64 36.52 9.06
CA ASP A 145 -21.03 36.37 8.61
C ASP A 145 -21.09 35.25 7.58
N LYS A 146 -22.08 34.32 7.69
CA LYS A 146 -22.25 33.18 6.76
C LYS A 146 -22.18 33.53 5.28
N LYS A 147 -22.47 34.81 4.94
CA LYS A 147 -22.46 35.31 3.56
C LYS A 147 -21.09 35.84 3.09
N HIS A 148 -20.16 36.07 4.01
CA HIS A 148 -18.84 36.68 3.71
C HIS A 148 -17.65 35.82 4.18
N SER A 149 -17.88 34.76 4.99
CA SER A 149 -16.82 33.85 5.40
C SER A 149 -16.47 32.89 4.27
N LYS A 150 -15.16 32.75 3.98
CA LYS A 150 -14.67 31.79 3.00
C LYS A 150 -14.93 30.35 3.47
N PRO A 151 -15.56 29.49 2.66
CA PRO A 151 -15.74 28.10 3.01
C PRO A 151 -14.41 27.37 3.14
N ILE A 152 -14.28 26.53 4.17
CA ILE A 152 -13.03 25.82 4.48
C ILE A 152 -13.28 24.31 4.42
N ILE A 153 -12.42 23.61 3.68
CA ILE A 153 -12.45 22.15 3.56
C ILE A 153 -11.24 21.57 4.26
N PHE A 154 -11.47 20.88 5.38
CA PHE A 154 -10.44 20.13 6.08
C PHE A 154 -10.40 18.69 5.58
N ILE A 155 -9.22 18.25 5.17
CA ILE A 155 -8.94 16.87 4.77
C ILE A 155 -7.96 16.29 5.77
N LEU A 156 -8.43 15.31 6.56
CA LEU A 156 -7.64 14.64 7.60
C LEU A 156 -7.30 13.23 7.12
N ASP A 157 -6.11 13.05 6.56
CA ASP A 157 -5.62 11.74 6.11
C ASP A 157 -5.03 10.95 7.29
N GLU A 158 -5.21 9.62 7.32
CA GLU A 158 -4.95 8.73 8.47
C GLU A 158 -5.65 9.28 9.74
N PHE A 159 -6.96 9.49 9.62
CA PHE A 159 -7.82 10.11 10.64
C PHE A 159 -7.77 9.41 12.01
N ASP A 160 -7.59 8.10 12.03
CA ASP A 160 -7.49 7.30 13.26
C ASP A 160 -6.29 7.72 14.14
N LEU A 161 -5.22 8.27 13.57
CA LEU A 161 -4.08 8.78 14.33
C LEU A 161 -4.44 10.06 15.09
N PHE A 162 -5.30 10.93 14.52
CA PHE A 162 -5.80 12.09 15.25
C PHE A 162 -6.69 11.68 16.45
N CYS A 163 -7.32 10.50 16.39
CA CYS A 163 -8.07 9.97 17.53
C CYS A 163 -7.18 9.55 18.70
N THR A 164 -5.88 9.35 18.48
CA THR A 164 -4.91 9.01 19.54
C THR A 164 -4.34 10.24 20.26
N HIS A 165 -4.59 11.45 19.72
CA HIS A 165 -4.10 12.69 20.33
C HIS A 165 -4.75 12.92 21.70
N HIS A 166 -3.96 13.51 22.61
CA HIS A 166 -4.41 13.80 23.95
C HIS A 166 -5.64 14.72 23.95
N ASN A 167 -6.71 14.27 24.56
CA ASN A 167 -8.00 14.99 24.64
C ASN A 167 -8.66 15.32 23.30
N GLN A 168 -8.16 14.84 22.15
CA GLN A 168 -8.75 15.06 20.82
C GLN A 168 -9.27 16.51 20.60
N THR A 169 -8.48 17.50 21.08
CA THR A 169 -8.94 18.91 21.15
C THR A 169 -9.19 19.49 19.77
N LEU A 170 -8.34 19.18 18.81
CA LEU A 170 -8.53 19.63 17.42
C LEU A 170 -9.83 19.07 16.82
N LEU A 171 -10.04 17.78 16.92
CA LEU A 171 -11.25 17.12 16.40
C LEU A 171 -12.52 17.66 17.06
N TYR A 172 -12.47 17.84 18.38
CA TYR A 172 -13.58 18.42 19.12
C TYR A 172 -13.97 19.79 18.57
N ASN A 173 -13.02 20.70 18.39
CA ASN A 173 -13.30 22.06 17.92
C ASN A 173 -13.75 22.07 16.45
N LEU A 174 -13.14 21.28 15.57
CA LEU A 174 -13.56 21.17 14.17
C LEU A 174 -15.01 20.68 14.03
N PHE A 175 -15.38 19.63 14.77
CA PHE A 175 -16.74 19.11 14.73
C PHE A 175 -17.74 20.03 15.47
N ASP A 176 -17.32 20.73 16.52
CA ASP A 176 -18.16 21.72 17.19
C ASP A 176 -18.54 22.88 16.25
N VAL A 177 -17.58 23.42 15.50
CA VAL A 177 -17.82 24.43 14.48
C VAL A 177 -18.69 23.89 13.34
N ALA A 178 -18.43 22.65 12.91
CA ALA A 178 -19.23 22.00 11.87
C ALA A 178 -20.70 21.78 12.31
N GLN A 179 -20.92 21.44 13.57
CA GLN A 179 -22.28 21.23 14.12
C GLN A 179 -23.00 22.54 14.38
N SER A 180 -22.30 23.56 14.92
CA SER A 180 -22.89 24.87 15.24
C SER A 180 -23.23 25.68 13.98
N ALA A 181 -22.73 25.27 12.81
CA ALA A 181 -22.94 25.91 11.53
C ALA A 181 -22.67 27.45 11.54
N GLN A 182 -21.73 27.88 12.36
CA GLN A 182 -21.32 29.28 12.45
C GLN A 182 -20.50 29.74 11.25
N ALA A 183 -19.70 28.81 10.68
CA ALA A 183 -18.94 29.03 9.45
C ALA A 183 -19.14 27.87 8.48
N PRO A 184 -19.05 28.10 7.16
CA PRO A 184 -19.13 27.02 6.17
C PRO A 184 -17.87 26.16 6.23
N ILE A 185 -17.96 24.99 6.87
CA ILE A 185 -16.86 24.07 7.05
C ILE A 185 -17.20 22.66 6.58
N CYS A 186 -16.32 22.01 5.84
CA CYS A 186 -16.43 20.60 5.49
C CYS A 186 -15.25 19.84 6.06
N VAL A 187 -15.49 18.90 6.98
CA VAL A 187 -14.44 18.06 7.57
C VAL A 187 -14.52 16.66 6.99
N ILE A 188 -13.48 16.25 6.30
CA ILE A 188 -13.38 14.94 5.64
C ILE A 188 -12.24 14.15 6.29
N GLY A 189 -12.59 13.11 7.04
CA GLY A 189 -11.62 12.16 7.60
C GLY A 189 -11.43 10.97 6.68
N ILE A 190 -10.19 10.56 6.45
CA ILE A 190 -9.82 9.39 5.64
C ILE A 190 -9.13 8.38 6.55
N THR A 191 -9.64 7.16 6.62
CA THR A 191 -9.06 6.12 7.46
C THR A 191 -9.20 4.72 6.85
N CYS A 192 -8.32 3.82 7.29
CA CYS A 192 -8.40 2.41 6.96
C CYS A 192 -9.10 1.58 8.05
N ARG A 193 -9.36 2.16 9.23
CA ARG A 193 -9.94 1.46 10.37
C ARG A 193 -11.47 1.51 10.33
N LEU A 194 -12.08 0.34 10.50
CA LEU A 194 -13.56 0.21 10.56
C LEU A 194 -14.12 0.66 11.92
N ASP A 195 -13.34 0.49 12.98
CA ASP A 195 -13.70 0.81 14.36
C ASP A 195 -13.39 2.27 14.76
N VAL A 196 -13.10 3.13 13.80
CA VAL A 196 -12.65 4.52 14.04
C VAL A 196 -13.60 5.34 14.91
N ILE A 197 -14.91 5.10 14.82
CA ILE A 197 -15.91 5.79 15.65
C ILE A 197 -15.80 5.42 17.13
N GLU A 198 -15.33 4.22 17.44
CA GLU A 198 -15.13 3.78 18.82
C GLU A 198 -13.90 4.45 19.45
N LEU A 199 -12.94 4.89 18.63
CA LEU A 199 -11.75 5.62 19.08
C LEU A 199 -12.06 7.09 19.44
N LEU A 200 -13.20 7.62 19.00
CA LEU A 200 -13.62 8.98 19.33
C LEU A 200 -14.10 9.06 20.77
N GLU A 201 -13.64 10.08 21.50
CA GLU A 201 -14.17 10.42 22.83
C GLU A 201 -15.67 10.74 22.74
N LYS A 202 -16.43 10.46 23.80
CA LYS A 202 -17.90 10.67 23.82
C LYS A 202 -18.30 12.10 23.42
N ARG A 203 -17.53 13.11 23.85
CA ARG A 203 -17.77 14.53 23.51
C ARG A 203 -17.51 14.85 22.05
N VAL A 204 -16.56 14.19 21.40
CA VAL A 204 -16.26 14.35 19.97
C VAL A 204 -17.27 13.58 19.14
N LYS A 205 -17.59 12.35 19.55
CA LYS A 205 -18.58 11.51 18.88
C LYS A 205 -19.95 12.14 18.80
N SER A 206 -20.39 12.85 19.85
CA SER A 206 -21.69 13.53 19.87
C SER A 206 -21.77 14.73 18.91
N ARG A 207 -20.65 15.26 18.45
CA ARG A 207 -20.56 16.39 17.49
C ARG A 207 -20.34 15.95 16.06
N PHE A 208 -19.91 14.72 15.87
CA PHE A 208 -19.75 14.16 14.53
C PHE A 208 -21.10 13.84 13.88
N SER A 209 -21.26 14.14 12.59
CA SER A 209 -22.51 13.94 11.85
C SER A 209 -22.91 12.47 11.61
N HIS A 210 -22.09 11.52 12.02
CA HIS A 210 -22.22 10.08 11.78
C HIS A 210 -22.29 9.67 10.29
N ARG A 211 -21.93 10.55 9.36
CA ARG A 211 -21.85 10.22 7.93
C ARG A 211 -20.60 9.43 7.66
N GLN A 212 -20.76 8.21 7.16
CA GLN A 212 -19.69 7.30 6.79
C GLN A 212 -19.89 6.85 5.36
N ILE A 213 -18.81 6.89 4.58
CA ILE A 213 -18.77 6.39 3.21
C ILE A 213 -17.75 5.28 3.16
N PHE A 214 -18.19 4.09 2.82
CA PHE A 214 -17.33 2.91 2.75
C PHE A 214 -16.87 2.69 1.31
N LEU A 215 -15.56 2.47 1.15
CA LEU A 215 -14.92 2.21 -0.14
C LEU A 215 -14.23 0.84 -0.09
N TYR A 216 -14.88 -0.17 -0.66
CA TYR A 216 -14.30 -1.50 -0.76
C TYR A 216 -13.89 -1.80 -2.20
N PRO A 217 -12.69 -2.37 -2.44
CA PRO A 217 -12.28 -2.77 -3.77
C PRO A 217 -13.16 -3.93 -4.26
N GLY A 218 -13.92 -3.69 -5.33
CA GLY A 218 -14.76 -4.69 -5.98
C GLY A 218 -16.04 -5.03 -5.20
N ASP A 219 -16.85 -4.03 -4.88
CA ASP A 219 -18.20 -4.23 -4.34
C ASP A 219 -19.11 -4.98 -5.33
N THR A 220 -18.96 -6.30 -5.32
CA THR A 220 -19.97 -7.21 -5.82
C THR A 220 -20.27 -8.19 -4.69
N SER A 221 -21.40 -7.94 -4.04
CA SER A 221 -22.00 -8.82 -3.05
C SER A 221 -22.30 -10.19 -3.69
N GLY A 222 -21.43 -11.15 -3.44
CA GLY A 222 -21.65 -12.53 -3.88
C GLY A 222 -20.40 -13.37 -3.88
N SER A 223 -20.51 -14.63 -3.50
CA SER A 223 -19.46 -15.64 -3.37
C SER A 223 -18.82 -16.07 -4.70
N ASP A 224 -19.40 -15.71 -5.84
CA ASP A 224 -18.85 -15.96 -7.17
C ASP A 224 -18.40 -14.64 -7.78
N ILE A 225 -17.13 -14.57 -8.23
CA ILE A 225 -16.59 -13.42 -8.96
C ILE A 225 -17.43 -13.28 -10.23
N PRO A 226 -18.27 -12.25 -10.40
CA PRO A 226 -18.97 -12.06 -11.65
C PRO A 226 -17.94 -11.99 -12.78
N ALA A 227 -18.21 -12.63 -13.89
CA ALA A 227 -17.34 -12.55 -15.08
C ALA A 227 -17.01 -11.10 -15.44
N SER A 228 -17.97 -10.17 -15.26
CA SER A 228 -17.79 -8.75 -15.49
C SER A 228 -16.65 -8.09 -14.70
N VAL A 229 -16.37 -8.49 -13.46
CA VAL A 229 -15.29 -7.89 -12.64
C VAL A 229 -13.91 -8.36 -13.10
N PHE A 230 -13.82 -9.57 -13.63
CA PHE A 230 -12.58 -10.05 -14.22
C PHE A 230 -12.36 -9.45 -15.61
N ASP A 231 -13.43 -9.25 -16.38
CA ASP A 231 -13.38 -8.55 -17.68
C ASP A 231 -12.87 -7.12 -17.50
N ASP A 232 -13.30 -6.40 -16.45
CA ASP A 232 -12.75 -5.08 -16.09
C ASP A 232 -11.24 -5.11 -15.84
N ARG A 233 -10.70 -6.20 -15.27
CA ARG A 233 -9.24 -6.38 -15.08
C ARG A 233 -8.51 -6.57 -16.40
N LEU A 234 -9.07 -7.35 -17.30
CA LEU A 234 -8.51 -7.56 -18.65
C LEU A 234 -8.57 -6.28 -19.48
N GLU A 235 -9.64 -5.50 -19.36
CA GLU A 235 -9.71 -4.17 -19.98
C GLU A 235 -8.67 -3.21 -19.38
N LEU A 236 -8.49 -3.25 -18.06
CA LEU A 236 -7.48 -2.46 -17.37
C LEU A 236 -6.06 -2.85 -17.82
N PHE A 237 -5.79 -4.15 -18.01
CA PHE A 237 -4.52 -4.67 -18.54
C PHE A 237 -4.24 -4.09 -19.93
N GLU A 238 -5.17 -4.23 -20.86
CA GLU A 238 -5.06 -3.70 -22.20
C GLU A 238 -4.87 -2.17 -22.19
N ARG A 239 -5.71 -1.45 -21.46
CA ARG A 239 -5.64 0.00 -21.37
C ARG A 239 -4.32 0.52 -20.80
N LEU A 240 -3.76 -0.12 -19.77
CA LEU A 240 -2.50 0.34 -19.17
C LEU A 240 -1.29 0.07 -20.05
N LEU A 241 -1.31 -1.01 -20.83
CA LEU A 241 -0.19 -1.40 -21.70
C LEU A 241 -0.31 -0.88 -23.14
N SER A 242 -1.50 -0.48 -23.59
CA SER A 242 -1.69 0.08 -24.92
C SER A 242 -1.16 1.51 -25.03
N LEU A 243 -0.67 1.84 -26.21
CA LEU A 243 -0.30 3.20 -26.57
C LEU A 243 -1.55 3.93 -27.14
N PRO A 244 -1.75 5.20 -26.83
CA PRO A 244 -2.92 5.95 -27.27
C PRO A 244 -2.87 6.24 -28.79
N ASP A 245 -4.06 6.30 -29.39
CA ASP A 245 -4.22 6.55 -30.83
C ASP A 245 -4.20 8.05 -31.19
N ASP A 246 -4.34 8.95 -30.21
CA ASP A 246 -4.45 10.39 -30.43
C ASP A 246 -3.09 11.07 -30.64
N GLU A 247 -2.99 11.88 -31.69
CA GLU A 247 -1.84 12.75 -32.00
C GLU A 247 -1.54 13.76 -30.88
N ASN A 248 -2.51 14.07 -30.01
CA ASN A 248 -2.38 15.02 -28.89
C ASN A 248 -1.53 14.51 -27.73
N VAL A 249 -1.19 13.23 -27.68
CA VAL A 249 -0.32 12.64 -26.65
C VAL A 249 1.16 12.66 -27.05
N ASN A 250 1.47 13.11 -28.28
CA ASN A 250 2.83 13.33 -28.73
C ASN A 250 3.54 14.50 -28.01
N LYS A 251 2.79 15.32 -27.25
CA LYS A 251 3.34 16.31 -26.31
C LYS A 251 3.47 15.66 -24.94
N ILE A 252 4.48 14.82 -24.76
CA ILE A 252 5.01 14.55 -23.43
C ILE A 252 5.63 15.88 -23.01
N GLU A 253 4.87 16.63 -22.21
CA GLU A 253 5.30 17.88 -21.58
C GLU A 253 6.43 17.58 -20.60
N GLU A 254 7.63 17.45 -21.08
CA GLU A 254 8.88 17.71 -20.38
C GLU A 254 9.94 17.99 -21.45
N GLU A 255 10.36 19.27 -21.48
CA GLU A 255 11.57 19.77 -22.13
C GLU A 255 11.76 19.37 -23.61
N ASN A 256 11.15 20.13 -24.52
CA ASN A 256 11.61 20.38 -25.91
C ASN A 256 12.08 19.19 -26.79
N THR A 257 11.60 17.99 -26.57
CA THR A 257 11.81 16.87 -27.50
C THR A 257 10.46 16.29 -27.94
N GLU A 258 10.02 16.68 -29.12
CA GLU A 258 8.92 16.05 -29.86
C GLU A 258 9.30 14.61 -30.17
N CYS A 259 8.88 13.66 -29.38
CA CYS A 259 9.12 12.24 -29.60
C CYS A 259 7.87 11.64 -30.24
N ASN A 260 7.83 11.67 -31.57
CA ASN A 260 6.82 10.98 -32.34
C ASN A 260 7.07 9.47 -32.33
N ILE A 261 6.16 8.72 -31.69
CA ILE A 261 6.10 7.27 -31.81
C ILE A 261 5.46 6.97 -33.19
N ASP A 262 6.15 6.18 -34.00
CA ASP A 262 5.67 5.81 -35.33
C ASP A 262 4.30 5.11 -35.26
N GLU A 263 3.33 5.50 -36.09
CA GLU A 263 2.00 4.88 -36.16
C GLU A 263 2.08 3.37 -36.40
N LYS A 264 3.02 2.93 -37.22
CA LYS A 264 3.24 1.50 -37.49
C LYS A 264 3.71 0.74 -36.27
N PHE A 265 4.64 1.32 -35.49
CA PHE A 265 5.11 0.72 -34.25
C PHE A 265 3.98 0.65 -33.23
N ARG A 266 3.16 1.69 -33.12
CA ARG A 266 2.00 1.74 -32.22
C ARG A 266 0.98 0.66 -32.56
N ALA A 267 0.63 0.49 -33.82
CA ALA A 267 -0.30 -0.54 -34.27
C ALA A 267 0.22 -1.96 -33.92
N ILE A 268 1.48 -2.25 -34.26
CA ILE A 268 2.13 -3.54 -33.95
C ILE A 268 2.13 -3.78 -32.45
N TRP A 269 2.51 -2.78 -31.64
CA TRP A 269 2.52 -2.87 -30.19
C TRP A 269 1.13 -3.17 -29.61
N ASN A 270 0.12 -2.42 -30.04
CA ASN A 270 -1.25 -2.60 -29.53
C ASN A 270 -1.83 -3.96 -29.92
N ASP A 271 -1.52 -4.48 -31.12
CA ASP A 271 -1.95 -5.82 -31.54
C ASP A 271 -1.24 -6.92 -30.76
N GLN A 272 0.04 -6.74 -30.41
CA GLN A 272 0.77 -7.62 -29.52
C GLN A 272 0.14 -7.66 -28.11
N ILE A 273 -0.21 -6.52 -27.52
CA ILE A 273 -0.87 -6.44 -26.22
C ILE A 273 -2.23 -7.16 -26.24
N LYS A 274 -3.00 -7.05 -27.32
CA LYS A 274 -4.25 -7.80 -27.48
C LYS A 274 -4.01 -9.31 -27.50
N SER A 275 -3.00 -9.77 -28.23
CA SER A 275 -2.64 -11.20 -28.26
C SER A 275 -2.18 -11.72 -26.90
N LEU A 276 -1.45 -10.92 -26.11
CA LEU A 276 -1.05 -11.24 -24.75
C LEU A 276 -2.25 -11.31 -23.80
N LYS A 277 -3.23 -10.42 -23.95
CA LYS A 277 -4.48 -10.43 -23.17
C LYS A 277 -5.24 -11.75 -23.29
N ASP A 278 -5.24 -12.34 -24.50
CA ASP A 278 -5.97 -13.58 -24.79
C ASP A 278 -5.18 -14.85 -24.41
N ASN A 279 -3.94 -14.70 -23.96
CA ASN A 279 -3.09 -15.83 -23.59
C ASN A 279 -3.57 -16.49 -22.30
N PRO A 280 -3.82 -17.82 -22.27
CA PRO A 280 -4.35 -18.51 -21.11
C PRO A 280 -3.42 -18.45 -19.88
N THR A 281 -2.11 -18.40 -20.08
CA THR A 281 -1.13 -18.29 -18.99
C THR A 281 -1.27 -16.94 -18.27
N ILE A 282 -1.36 -15.84 -19.01
CA ILE A 282 -1.55 -14.51 -18.45
C ILE A 282 -2.90 -14.41 -17.73
N ILE A 283 -3.95 -14.93 -18.35
CA ILE A 283 -5.30 -14.99 -17.74
C ILE A 283 -5.25 -15.73 -16.40
N ASN A 284 -4.54 -16.85 -16.31
CA ASN A 284 -4.41 -17.59 -15.06
C ASN A 284 -3.64 -16.82 -13.98
N ILE A 285 -2.53 -16.16 -14.35
CA ILE A 285 -1.77 -15.29 -13.44
C ILE A 285 -2.67 -14.17 -12.91
N LEU A 286 -3.39 -13.48 -13.79
CA LEU A 286 -4.28 -12.38 -13.40
C LEU A 286 -5.44 -12.85 -12.50
N LYS A 287 -6.02 -14.04 -12.76
CA LYS A 287 -7.03 -14.66 -11.91
C LYS A 287 -6.48 -14.98 -10.52
N GLN A 288 -5.28 -15.54 -10.46
CA GLN A 288 -4.63 -15.86 -9.19
C GLN A 288 -4.32 -14.60 -8.38
N MET A 289 -3.77 -13.58 -9.02
CA MET A 289 -3.52 -12.28 -8.38
C MET A 289 -4.82 -11.61 -7.89
N HIS A 290 -5.89 -11.69 -8.67
CA HIS A 290 -7.19 -11.12 -8.28
C HIS A 290 -7.79 -11.82 -7.07
N LYS A 291 -7.58 -13.13 -6.92
CA LYS A 291 -8.02 -13.90 -5.74
C LYS A 291 -7.25 -13.51 -4.48
N THR A 292 -5.96 -13.20 -4.60
CA THR A 292 -5.11 -12.84 -3.45
C THR A 292 -5.26 -11.37 -3.05
N ASP A 293 -5.32 -10.48 -4.03
CA ASP A 293 -5.42 -9.04 -3.79
C ASP A 293 -6.18 -8.34 -4.93
N ARG A 294 -7.29 -7.71 -4.58
CA ARG A 294 -8.15 -7.00 -5.52
C ARG A 294 -7.70 -5.55 -5.75
N THR A 295 -6.68 -5.06 -5.06
CA THR A 295 -6.23 -3.68 -5.17
C THR A 295 -5.60 -3.39 -6.54
N GLU A 296 -5.93 -2.24 -7.11
CA GLU A 296 -5.34 -1.78 -8.38
C GLU A 296 -3.85 -1.47 -8.22
N ARG A 297 -3.40 -1.06 -7.02
CA ARG A 297 -2.01 -0.73 -6.73
C ARG A 297 -1.07 -1.93 -6.94
N LYS A 298 -1.43 -3.09 -6.40
CA LYS A 298 -0.63 -4.33 -6.57
C LYS A 298 -0.57 -4.75 -8.03
N PHE A 299 -1.68 -4.63 -8.73
CA PHE A 299 -1.75 -4.90 -10.16
C PHE A 299 -0.85 -3.96 -10.99
N ARG A 300 -0.86 -2.66 -10.69
CA ARG A 300 0.01 -1.68 -11.34
C ARG A 300 1.50 -1.96 -11.06
N ASN A 301 1.84 -2.32 -9.83
CA ASN A 301 3.21 -2.70 -9.50
C ASN A 301 3.67 -3.95 -10.28
N PHE A 302 2.80 -4.94 -10.42
CA PHE A 302 3.06 -6.12 -11.26
C PHE A 302 3.36 -5.73 -12.72
N LEU A 303 2.51 -4.92 -13.33
CA LEU A 303 2.74 -4.43 -14.69
C LEU A 303 4.02 -3.59 -14.80
N ALA A 304 4.33 -2.76 -13.81
CA ALA A 304 5.56 -1.95 -13.79
C ALA A 304 6.82 -2.82 -13.75
N ILE A 305 6.79 -3.96 -13.06
CA ILE A 305 7.89 -4.93 -13.05
C ILE A 305 8.01 -5.60 -14.42
N ALA A 306 6.90 -6.07 -15.01
CA ALA A 306 6.92 -6.68 -16.34
C ALA A 306 7.46 -5.72 -17.42
N ILE A 307 7.06 -4.45 -17.40
CA ILE A 307 7.57 -3.42 -18.33
C ILE A 307 9.06 -3.11 -18.07
N SER A 308 9.56 -3.37 -16.87
CA SER A 308 10.96 -3.10 -16.55
C SER A 308 11.93 -4.02 -17.27
N SER A 309 11.49 -5.18 -17.76
CA SER A 309 12.27 -6.10 -18.62
C SER A 309 12.59 -5.50 -20.00
N LEU A 310 11.75 -4.57 -20.50
CA LEU A 310 11.98 -3.93 -21.79
C LEU A 310 13.32 -3.20 -21.82
N CYS A 311 14.17 -3.57 -22.76
CA CYS A 311 15.47 -2.96 -23.04
C CYS A 311 15.80 -3.07 -24.52
N THR A 312 16.95 -2.55 -24.94
CA THR A 312 17.39 -2.61 -26.35
C THR A 312 17.62 -4.04 -26.85
N SER A 313 17.94 -4.98 -25.94
CA SER A 313 18.08 -6.42 -26.25
C SER A 313 16.76 -7.19 -26.17
N HIS A 314 15.77 -6.68 -25.44
CA HIS A 314 14.44 -7.28 -25.24
C HIS A 314 13.37 -6.25 -25.60
N GLN A 315 12.99 -6.26 -26.86
CA GLN A 315 12.21 -5.17 -27.47
C GLN A 315 10.70 -5.37 -27.36
N GLU A 316 10.25 -6.59 -27.08
CA GLU A 316 8.85 -6.98 -27.00
C GLU A 316 8.53 -7.54 -25.64
N LEU A 317 7.26 -7.39 -25.19
CA LEU A 317 6.78 -8.04 -23.97
C LEU A 317 6.40 -9.48 -24.28
N GLU A 318 7.01 -10.42 -23.56
CA GLU A 318 6.72 -11.83 -23.69
C GLU A 318 5.94 -12.35 -22.48
N VAL A 319 5.34 -13.53 -22.63
CA VAL A 319 4.63 -14.21 -21.54
C VAL A 319 5.55 -14.47 -20.35
N ASP A 320 6.82 -14.77 -20.62
CA ASP A 320 7.85 -15.03 -19.61
C ASP A 320 8.09 -13.82 -18.68
N ASP A 321 8.00 -12.58 -19.19
CA ASP A 321 8.13 -11.38 -18.38
C ASP A 321 7.05 -11.31 -17.30
N PHE A 322 5.82 -11.67 -17.66
CA PHE A 322 4.71 -11.72 -16.72
C PHE A 322 4.82 -12.89 -15.74
N VAL A 323 5.35 -14.04 -16.18
CA VAL A 323 5.62 -15.18 -15.30
C VAL A 323 6.69 -14.83 -14.27
N GLN A 324 7.80 -14.20 -14.68
CA GLN A 324 8.85 -13.77 -13.77
C GLN A 324 8.36 -12.67 -12.82
N ALA A 325 7.62 -11.68 -13.33
CA ALA A 325 7.00 -10.67 -12.48
C ALA A 325 6.04 -11.31 -11.45
N SER A 326 5.25 -12.31 -11.85
CA SER A 326 4.33 -12.99 -10.92
C SER A 326 5.05 -13.74 -9.81
N LYS A 327 6.21 -14.36 -10.09
CA LYS A 327 7.03 -15.04 -9.08
C LYS A 327 7.40 -14.11 -7.92
N ILE A 328 7.74 -12.85 -8.19
CA ILE A 328 8.07 -11.86 -7.17
C ILE A 328 6.91 -11.63 -6.19
N PHE A 329 5.66 -11.70 -6.66
CA PHE A 329 4.47 -11.51 -5.80
C PHE A 329 3.95 -12.79 -5.17
N THR A 330 4.30 -13.94 -5.70
CA THR A 330 3.89 -15.25 -5.18
C THR A 330 4.98 -15.91 -4.32
N GLN A 331 6.21 -15.42 -4.43
CA GLN A 331 7.34 -15.95 -3.68
C GLN A 331 7.12 -15.75 -2.18
N ASN A 332 7.36 -16.82 -1.43
CA ASN A 332 7.21 -16.79 0.01
C ASN A 332 8.52 -16.27 0.62
N ASP A 333 8.55 -15.02 1.08
CA ASP A 333 9.75 -14.40 1.65
C ASP A 333 10.35 -15.23 2.80
N LYS A 334 9.51 -15.93 3.56
CA LYS A 334 9.98 -16.80 4.65
C LYS A 334 10.76 -18.01 4.13
N VAL A 335 10.34 -18.57 2.99
CA VAL A 335 11.07 -19.70 2.35
C VAL A 335 12.45 -19.22 1.86
N LEU A 336 12.50 -18.02 1.25
CA LEU A 336 13.78 -17.43 0.84
C LEU A 336 14.72 -17.17 2.00
N ILE A 337 14.21 -16.67 3.14
CA ILE A 337 15.02 -16.49 4.34
C ILE A 337 15.58 -17.84 4.81
N LEU A 338 14.75 -18.90 4.77
CA LEU A 338 15.18 -20.25 5.15
C LEU A 338 16.26 -20.82 4.23
N GLU A 339 16.19 -20.59 2.92
CA GLU A 339 17.20 -21.01 1.94
C GLU A 339 18.57 -20.34 2.19
N GLY A 340 18.58 -19.16 2.80
CA GLY A 340 19.80 -18.42 3.17
C GLY A 340 20.41 -18.79 4.53
N LEU A 341 19.78 -19.67 5.31
CA LEU A 341 20.27 -20.06 6.64
C LEU A 341 21.46 -21.03 6.54
N SER A 342 22.28 -21.07 7.58
CA SER A 342 23.32 -22.10 7.72
C SER A 342 22.68 -23.48 7.98
N ILE A 343 23.44 -24.56 7.69
CA ILE A 343 22.99 -25.93 7.92
C ILE A 343 22.57 -26.16 9.39
N LEU A 344 23.31 -25.58 10.34
CA LEU A 344 22.97 -25.66 11.77
C LEU A 344 21.62 -25.00 12.07
N GLU A 345 21.39 -23.80 11.54
CA GLU A 345 20.13 -23.09 11.72
C GLU A 345 18.97 -23.82 11.07
N MET A 346 19.19 -24.40 9.88
CA MET A 346 18.18 -25.24 9.23
C MET A 346 17.83 -26.46 10.08
N CYS A 347 18.82 -27.14 10.68
CA CYS A 347 18.57 -28.23 11.62
C CYS A 347 17.75 -27.77 12.83
N LEU A 348 18.02 -26.59 13.37
CA LEU A 348 17.22 -26.04 14.48
C LEU A 348 15.78 -25.74 14.06
N ILE A 349 15.57 -25.22 12.85
CA ILE A 349 14.23 -24.99 12.29
C ILE A 349 13.46 -26.31 12.13
N ILE A 350 14.13 -27.36 11.65
CA ILE A 350 13.52 -28.71 11.56
C ILE A 350 13.18 -29.26 12.95
N ALA A 351 14.09 -29.06 13.93
CA ALA A 351 13.82 -29.44 15.33
C ALA A 351 12.61 -28.70 15.89
N MET A 352 12.47 -27.39 15.60
CA MET A 352 11.30 -26.58 16.01
C MET A 352 10.01 -27.04 15.35
N LYS A 353 10.07 -27.40 14.03
CA LYS A 353 8.95 -27.99 13.31
C LYS A 353 8.44 -29.24 14.03
N HIS A 354 9.36 -30.18 14.34
CA HIS A 354 9.00 -31.43 15.01
C HIS A 354 8.44 -31.19 16.42
N GLU A 355 9.03 -30.27 17.20
CA GLU A 355 8.48 -29.92 18.52
C GLU A 355 7.06 -29.36 18.41
N THR A 356 6.83 -28.48 17.43
CA THR A 356 5.51 -27.90 17.19
C THR A 356 4.47 -28.94 16.76
N GLU A 357 4.86 -29.93 15.95
CA GLU A 357 3.98 -31.03 15.53
C GLU A 357 3.66 -32.01 16.66
N ILE A 358 4.64 -32.31 17.52
CA ILE A 358 4.46 -33.27 18.64
C ILE A 358 3.62 -32.66 19.75
N PHE A 359 3.78 -31.38 20.04
CA PHE A 359 3.10 -30.68 21.13
C PHE A 359 1.98 -29.75 20.63
N ASP A 360 1.36 -30.02 19.50
CA ASP A 360 0.18 -29.34 18.95
C ASP A 360 0.29 -27.78 18.99
N GLY A 361 1.48 -27.26 18.68
CA GLY A 361 1.70 -25.82 18.60
C GLY A 361 1.96 -25.13 19.96
N GLU A 362 2.23 -25.89 21.00
CA GLU A 362 2.66 -25.32 22.29
C GLU A 362 3.95 -24.47 22.13
N PRO A 363 4.12 -23.44 22.98
CA PRO A 363 5.35 -22.66 22.97
C PRO A 363 6.59 -23.53 23.24
N LEU A 364 7.60 -23.34 22.41
CA LEU A 364 8.90 -24.03 22.52
C LEU A 364 9.91 -23.15 23.26
N ASN A 365 10.95 -23.78 23.83
CA ASN A 365 12.09 -23.10 24.43
C ASN A 365 13.40 -23.64 23.83
N PHE A 366 14.49 -22.92 24.08
CA PHE A 366 15.80 -23.31 23.59
C PHE A 366 16.21 -24.71 24.01
N GLU A 367 16.00 -25.11 25.28
CA GLU A 367 16.39 -26.41 25.79
C GLU A 367 15.69 -27.57 25.06
N LYS A 368 14.38 -27.47 24.82
CA LYS A 368 13.64 -28.48 24.05
C LYS A 368 14.22 -28.64 22.64
N VAL A 369 14.44 -27.53 21.94
CA VAL A 369 14.97 -27.51 20.57
C VAL A 369 16.40 -28.05 20.52
N SER A 370 17.27 -27.59 21.43
CA SER A 370 18.67 -28.06 21.54
C SER A 370 18.77 -29.54 21.81
N ASN A 371 17.96 -30.06 22.75
CA ASN A 371 17.94 -31.48 23.07
C ASN A 371 17.50 -32.35 21.88
N ARG A 372 16.52 -31.88 21.10
CA ARG A 372 16.08 -32.59 19.89
C ARG A 372 17.18 -32.59 18.81
N TYR A 373 17.80 -31.45 18.57
CA TYR A 373 18.94 -31.35 17.67
C TYR A 373 20.10 -32.29 18.09
N LEU A 374 20.48 -32.28 19.38
CA LEU A 374 21.56 -33.11 19.88
C LEU A 374 21.26 -34.62 19.78
N LYS A 375 20.01 -35.04 19.98
CA LYS A 375 19.60 -36.42 19.74
C LYS A 375 19.84 -36.82 18.28
N PHE A 376 19.43 -35.98 17.33
CA PHE A 376 19.65 -36.21 15.90
C PHE A 376 21.15 -36.21 15.54
N ALA A 377 21.93 -35.22 16.02
CA ALA A 377 23.33 -35.10 15.75
C ALA A 377 24.17 -36.30 16.29
N ASN A 378 23.78 -36.84 17.47
CA ASN A 378 24.44 -38.00 18.06
C ASN A 378 24.16 -39.31 17.32
N GLN A 379 23.06 -39.40 16.60
CA GLN A 379 22.72 -40.58 15.78
C GLN A 379 23.39 -40.59 14.41
N ASN A 380 23.75 -39.41 13.90
CA ASN A 380 24.32 -39.21 12.58
C ASN A 380 25.78 -38.74 12.67
N SER A 381 26.71 -39.63 12.34
CA SER A 381 28.15 -39.34 12.39
C SER A 381 28.64 -38.27 11.39
N ALA A 382 27.83 -37.95 10.39
CA ALA A 382 28.11 -36.94 9.38
C ALA A 382 27.90 -35.49 9.90
N ILE A 383 27.17 -35.31 11.01
CA ILE A 383 26.89 -34.01 11.57
C ILE A 383 27.74 -33.81 12.81
N ALA A 384 28.65 -32.84 12.77
CA ALA A 384 29.52 -32.52 13.90
C ALA A 384 28.68 -32.08 15.12
N SER A 385 28.93 -32.69 16.27
CA SER A 385 28.35 -32.23 17.54
C SER A 385 28.86 -30.83 17.85
N VAL A 386 27.95 -29.86 17.86
CA VAL A 386 28.28 -28.45 18.08
C VAL A 386 28.11 -28.09 19.56
N GLN A 387 28.98 -27.25 20.10
CA GLN A 387 28.90 -26.81 21.50
C GLN A 387 27.65 -25.94 21.76
N LYS A 388 27.03 -26.12 22.93
CA LYS A 388 25.79 -25.41 23.35
C LYS A 388 25.84 -23.89 23.13
N PRO A 389 26.95 -23.15 23.39
CA PRO A 389 27.00 -21.70 23.11
C PRO A 389 26.82 -21.34 21.62
N VAL A 390 27.30 -22.19 20.72
CA VAL A 390 27.14 -21.96 19.26
C VAL A 390 25.71 -22.21 18.82
N ILE A 391 25.06 -23.25 19.37
CA ILE A 391 23.64 -23.54 19.15
C ILE A 391 22.78 -22.38 19.66
N MET A 392 23.12 -21.82 20.84
CA MET A 392 22.41 -20.65 21.38
C MET A 392 22.54 -19.43 20.47
N LYS A 393 23.73 -19.20 19.91
CA LYS A 393 23.95 -18.07 18.96
C LYS A 393 23.15 -18.25 17.67
N ALA A 394 23.08 -19.45 17.13
CA ALA A 394 22.25 -19.78 15.98
C ALA A 394 20.74 -19.57 16.30
N PHE A 395 20.32 -19.99 17.48
CA PHE A 395 18.94 -19.76 17.95
C PHE A 395 18.61 -18.27 18.12
N GLU A 396 19.55 -17.47 18.68
CA GLU A 396 19.39 -16.01 18.74
C GLU A 396 19.30 -15.35 17.36
N HIS A 397 20.04 -15.87 16.37
CA HIS A 397 19.95 -15.41 15.00
C HIS A 397 18.55 -15.71 14.38
N ILE A 398 18.04 -16.93 14.57
CA ILE A 398 16.66 -17.30 14.15
C ILE A 398 15.63 -16.37 14.79
N LYS A 399 15.81 -16.02 16.07
CA LYS A 399 14.96 -15.04 16.76
C LYS A 399 15.04 -13.65 16.13
N ASN A 400 16.25 -13.17 15.80
CA ASN A 400 16.45 -11.87 15.16
C ASN A 400 15.84 -11.78 13.76
N LEU A 401 15.70 -12.91 13.07
CA LEU A 401 14.98 -13.03 11.81
C LEU A 401 13.45 -13.12 11.97
N GLU A 402 12.96 -13.01 13.20
CA GLU A 402 11.52 -13.08 13.55
C GLU A 402 10.83 -14.39 13.13
N LEU A 403 11.59 -15.47 12.92
CA LEU A 403 11.07 -16.81 12.65
C LEU A 403 10.47 -17.46 13.89
N ILE A 404 10.83 -16.97 15.07
CA ILE A 404 10.23 -17.28 16.37
C ILE A 404 9.93 -15.98 17.12
N ILE A 405 8.78 -15.94 17.81
CA ILE A 405 8.31 -14.76 18.54
C ILE A 405 8.19 -15.12 20.03
N PRO A 406 8.73 -14.29 20.96
CA PRO A 406 8.61 -14.54 22.37
C PRO A 406 7.15 -14.50 22.83
N VAL A 407 6.76 -15.45 23.67
CA VAL A 407 5.42 -15.52 24.28
C VAL A 407 5.51 -15.02 25.72
N GLY A 408 4.97 -13.83 25.96
CA GLY A 408 4.97 -13.20 27.29
C GLY A 408 6.22 -12.37 27.61
N MET A 409 6.03 -11.29 28.37
CA MET A 409 7.11 -10.39 28.81
C MET A 409 7.62 -10.76 30.23
N ASN A 410 8.08 -11.98 30.43
CA ASN A 410 8.69 -12.33 31.72
C ASN A 410 10.19 -12.04 31.71
N GLN A 411 10.58 -10.84 32.13
CA GLN A 411 11.96 -10.38 32.23
C GLN A 411 12.85 -11.15 33.24
N ARG A 412 12.26 -12.06 34.01
CA ARG A 412 12.96 -12.80 35.11
C ARG A 412 13.34 -14.24 34.74
N ILE A 413 12.98 -14.71 33.53
CA ILE A 413 13.28 -16.09 33.11
C ILE A 413 14.60 -16.09 32.35
N GLU A 414 15.46 -17.05 32.69
CA GLU A 414 16.73 -17.26 31.95
C GLU A 414 16.46 -17.48 30.47
N LYS A 415 17.34 -16.99 29.61
CA LYS A 415 17.17 -17.00 28.12
C LYS A 415 16.87 -18.39 27.56
N GLU A 416 17.44 -19.43 28.18
CA GLU A 416 17.29 -20.83 27.74
C GLU A 416 15.88 -21.37 27.93
N TYR A 417 15.14 -20.85 28.91
CA TYR A 417 13.77 -21.28 29.28
C TYR A 417 12.70 -20.32 28.81
N GLN A 418 13.05 -19.24 28.12
CA GLN A 418 12.06 -18.34 27.53
C GLN A 418 11.22 -19.08 26.50
N SER A 419 9.91 -18.85 26.53
CA SER A 419 8.96 -19.48 25.64
C SER A 419 8.82 -18.68 24.35
N TYR A 420 8.84 -19.37 23.21
CA TYR A 420 8.70 -18.81 21.89
C TYR A 420 7.61 -19.53 21.10
N LYS A 421 6.92 -18.78 20.27
CA LYS A 421 5.97 -19.33 19.29
C LYS A 421 6.68 -19.43 17.94
N PHE A 422 6.60 -20.58 17.30
CA PHE A 422 7.09 -20.82 15.96
C PHE A 422 6.15 -20.18 14.93
N THR A 423 6.68 -19.40 13.98
CA THR A 423 5.86 -18.63 13.02
C THR A 423 5.75 -19.25 11.64
N LEU A 424 6.49 -20.35 11.40
CA LEU A 424 6.51 -21.05 10.13
C LEU A 424 5.50 -22.21 10.12
N THR A 425 4.95 -22.49 8.95
CA THR A 425 4.16 -23.70 8.73
C THR A 425 5.06 -24.87 8.34
N SER A 426 4.61 -26.09 8.64
CA SER A 426 5.32 -27.30 8.22
C SER A 426 5.59 -27.33 6.71
N GLN A 427 4.63 -26.88 5.90
CA GLN A 427 4.78 -26.82 4.45
C GLN A 427 5.90 -25.86 4.01
N GLN A 428 6.03 -24.68 4.64
CA GLN A 428 7.10 -23.71 4.34
C GLN A 428 8.48 -24.29 4.65
N VAL A 429 8.61 -25.01 5.78
CA VAL A 429 9.88 -25.67 6.14
C VAL A 429 10.21 -26.76 5.13
N MET A 430 9.25 -27.57 4.73
CA MET A 430 9.47 -28.64 3.76
C MET A 430 9.80 -28.13 2.36
N GLU A 431 9.17 -27.02 1.95
CA GLU A 431 9.50 -26.34 0.69
C GLU A 431 10.92 -25.79 0.71
N ALA A 432 11.34 -25.15 1.80
CA ALA A 432 12.70 -24.66 1.98
C ALA A 432 13.73 -25.78 1.97
N VAL A 433 13.46 -26.90 2.64
CA VAL A 433 14.35 -28.10 2.66
C VAL A 433 14.53 -28.67 1.25
N LYS A 434 13.47 -28.69 0.42
CA LYS A 434 13.57 -29.16 -0.97
C LYS A 434 14.37 -28.23 -1.88
N ASN A 435 14.27 -26.93 -1.64
CA ASN A 435 14.93 -25.91 -2.47
C ASN A 435 16.36 -25.62 -2.00
N TYR A 436 16.73 -26.03 -0.77
CA TYR A 436 18.04 -25.74 -0.19
C TYR A 436 19.16 -26.43 -0.98
N GLN A 437 20.13 -25.65 -1.45
CA GLN A 437 21.27 -26.18 -2.19
C GLN A 437 22.24 -26.89 -1.24
N ASP A 438 22.69 -28.10 -1.62
CA ASP A 438 23.70 -28.89 -0.93
C ASP A 438 23.34 -29.32 0.52
N LEU A 439 22.06 -29.51 0.83
CA LEU A 439 21.66 -30.04 2.14
C LEU A 439 21.98 -31.56 2.20
N PRO A 440 22.66 -32.03 3.26
CA PRO A 440 22.90 -33.46 3.45
C PRO A 440 21.61 -34.28 3.46
N THR A 441 21.65 -35.47 2.80
CA THR A 441 20.49 -36.35 2.67
C THR A 441 19.89 -36.79 4.01
N ASP A 442 20.75 -36.94 5.03
CA ASP A 442 20.32 -37.32 6.39
C ASP A 442 19.40 -36.24 7.01
N ILE A 443 19.69 -34.95 6.75
CA ILE A 443 18.86 -33.83 7.23
C ILE A 443 17.53 -33.78 6.48
N THR A 444 17.55 -34.06 5.18
CA THR A 444 16.32 -34.10 4.36
C THR A 444 15.39 -35.23 4.83
N GLN A 445 15.96 -36.43 5.08
CA GLN A 445 15.20 -37.56 5.63
C GLN A 445 14.66 -37.26 7.04
N TRP A 446 15.46 -36.57 7.87
CA TRP A 446 15.01 -36.15 9.19
C TRP A 446 13.84 -35.15 9.11
N ALA A 447 13.88 -34.21 8.18
CA ALA A 447 12.79 -33.25 7.97
C ALA A 447 11.47 -33.93 7.55
N ASP A 448 11.55 -35.02 6.76
CA ASP A 448 10.39 -35.83 6.33
C ASP A 448 9.88 -36.76 7.43
N SER A 449 10.74 -37.13 8.40
CA SER A 449 10.33 -38.02 9.50
C SER A 449 9.43 -37.27 10.47
N SER A 450 8.22 -37.78 10.68
CA SER A 450 7.27 -37.13 11.60
C SER A 450 7.43 -37.57 13.06
N ILE A 451 8.20 -38.58 13.38
CA ILE A 451 8.36 -39.12 14.75
C ILE A 451 9.70 -39.81 14.89
N ILE A 452 10.66 -39.27 15.61
CA ILE A 452 11.57 -40.06 16.44
C ILE A 452 11.91 -39.23 17.71
#